data_6826e9c3d200c3aca6c43e412b61ef5f
#
_entry.id   6826e9c3d200c3aca6c43e412b61ef5f
#
_cell.length_a   1.000
_cell.length_b   1.000
_cell.length_c   1.000
_cell.angle_alpha   90.00
_cell.angle_beta   90.00
_cell.angle_gamma   90.00
#
_symmetry.space_group_name_H-M   'P 1'
#
loop_
_entity.id
_entity.type
_entity.pdbx_description
1 polymer ?
#
loop_
_entity_poly.entity_id
_entity_poly.type
_entity_poly.pdbx_seq_one_letter_code
_entity_poly.pdbx_strand_id
1 'polypeptide(L)' 'MKQSMYKSKEELPMFLTVMDVANLLGISRASAYELVREDNFPKLKIVQGRTIIPRDRLLEWLDEQTRYDRTPR' A
#
# COMPACT_ATOMS: atom_id res chain seq x y z
N MET A 1 -1.62 -20.49 -2.01
CA MET A 1 -1.27 -19.13 -1.65
C MET A 1 -1.96 -18.12 -2.55
N LYS A 2 -2.44 -17.07 -1.95
CA LYS A 2 -3.13 -16.07 -2.70
C LYS A 2 -2.17 -15.16 -3.43
N GLN A 3 -2.42 -14.90 -4.67
CA GLN A 3 -1.55 -14.04 -5.45
C GLN A 3 -2.15 -12.70 -5.67
N SER A 4 -1.29 -11.69 -5.73
CA SER A 4 -1.72 -10.37 -6.10
C SER A 4 -2.21 -10.40 -7.54
N MET A 5 -3.15 -9.52 -7.86
CA MET A 5 -3.60 -9.41 -9.23
C MET A 5 -2.55 -8.74 -10.11
N TYR A 6 -1.50 -8.21 -9.52
CA TYR A 6 -0.43 -7.54 -10.27
C TYR A 6 0.79 -8.43 -10.30
N LYS A 7 1.38 -8.58 -11.45
CA LYS A 7 2.53 -9.45 -11.61
C LYS A 7 3.84 -8.77 -11.29
N SER A 8 3.92 -7.48 -11.47
CA SER A 8 5.11 -6.73 -11.17
C SER A 8 4.71 -5.32 -10.81
N LYS A 9 5.64 -4.60 -10.20
CA LYS A 9 5.32 -3.24 -9.81
C LYS A 9 5.09 -2.33 -11.01
N GLU A 10 5.64 -2.67 -12.16
CA GLU A 10 5.40 -1.87 -13.35
C GLU A 10 3.98 -1.96 -13.85
N GLU A 11 3.26 -2.99 -13.44
CA GLU A 11 1.86 -3.13 -13.84
C GLU A 11 0.92 -2.37 -12.92
N LEU A 12 1.42 -1.86 -11.83
CA LEU A 12 0.59 -1.10 -10.91
C LEU A 12 0.29 0.28 -11.49
N PRO A 13 -0.92 0.78 -11.30
CA PRO A 13 -1.18 2.16 -11.70
C PRO A 13 -0.34 3.10 -10.86
N MET A 14 -0.09 4.27 -11.41
CA MET A 14 0.72 5.27 -10.71
C MET A 14 0.08 5.70 -9.40
N PHE A 15 -1.23 5.75 -9.36
CA PHE A 15 -1.96 6.11 -8.15
C PHE A 15 -2.93 4.99 -7.80
N LEU A 16 -3.00 4.68 -6.53
CA LEU A 16 -3.76 3.54 -6.05
C LEU A 16 -4.88 4.01 -5.13
N THR A 17 -5.93 3.21 -5.07
CA THR A 17 -7.00 3.41 -4.09
C THR A 17 -6.73 2.51 -2.90
N VAL A 18 -7.55 2.69 -1.84
CA VAL A 18 -7.44 1.81 -0.68
C VAL A 18 -7.72 0.36 -1.07
N MET A 19 -8.67 0.16 -1.97
CA MET A 19 -8.96 -1.20 -2.43
C MET A 19 -7.79 -1.80 -3.18
N ASP A 20 -7.10 -0.97 -3.96
CA ASP A 20 -5.91 -1.45 -4.65
C ASP A 20 -4.85 -1.88 -3.66
N VAL A 21 -4.69 -1.15 -2.56
CA VAL A 21 -3.74 -1.51 -1.54
C VAL A 21 -4.13 -2.84 -0.90
N ALA A 22 -5.41 -3.01 -0.62
CA ALA A 22 -5.88 -4.26 -0.05
C ALA A 22 -5.55 -5.43 -0.96
N ASN A 23 -5.81 -5.28 -2.25
CA ASN A 23 -5.51 -6.33 -3.21
C ASN A 23 -4.03 -6.59 -3.33
N LEU A 24 -3.25 -5.54 -3.35
CA LEU A 24 -1.81 -5.67 -3.50
C LEU A 24 -1.20 -6.41 -2.30
N LEU A 25 -1.64 -6.06 -1.11
CA LEU A 25 -1.07 -6.65 0.10
C LEU A 25 -1.77 -7.94 0.50
N GLY A 26 -2.88 -8.26 -0.12
CA GLY A 26 -3.61 -9.48 0.22
C GLY A 26 -4.28 -9.39 1.57
N ILE A 27 -4.73 -8.21 1.96
CA ILE A 27 -5.38 -8.01 3.25
C ILE A 27 -6.83 -7.61 3.03
N SER A 28 -7.59 -7.65 4.11
CA SER A 28 -8.99 -7.30 4.03
C SER A 28 -9.15 -5.80 3.81
N ARG A 29 -10.32 -5.42 3.34
CA ARG A 29 -10.64 -4.02 3.15
C ARG A 29 -10.52 -3.25 4.44
N ALA A 30 -11.04 -3.82 5.53
CA ALA A 30 -10.99 -3.13 6.81
C ALA A 30 -9.54 -2.92 7.25
N SER A 31 -8.71 -3.93 7.06
CA SER A 31 -7.30 -3.81 7.42
C SER A 31 -6.61 -2.75 6.58
N ALA A 32 -6.95 -2.69 5.31
CA ALA A 32 -6.35 -1.70 4.42
C ALA A 32 -6.74 -0.28 4.86
N TYR A 33 -7.99 -0.08 5.23
CA TYR A 33 -8.42 1.23 5.68
C TYR A 33 -7.69 1.64 6.96
N GLU A 34 -7.49 0.70 7.86
CA GLU A 34 -6.76 1.00 9.07
C GLU A 34 -5.31 1.35 8.80
N LEU A 35 -4.71 0.60 7.89
CA LEU A 35 -3.32 0.85 7.54
C LEU A 35 -3.15 2.24 6.93
N VAL A 36 -4.05 2.61 6.05
CA VAL A 36 -3.95 3.88 5.35
C VAL A 36 -4.17 5.06 6.30
N ARG A 37 -4.84 4.83 7.41
CA ARG A 37 -5.07 5.91 8.39
C ARG A 37 -3.84 6.25 9.21
N GLU A 38 -2.83 5.42 9.16
CA GLU A 38 -1.61 5.68 9.92
C GLU A 38 -0.94 6.95 9.41
N ASP A 39 -0.38 7.70 10.33
CA ASP A 39 0.20 8.98 9.98
C ASP A 39 1.37 8.84 9.02
N ASN A 40 2.13 7.79 9.17
CA ASN A 40 3.32 7.63 8.34
C ASN A 40 3.05 6.89 7.03
N PHE A 41 1.80 6.52 6.79
CA PHE A 41 1.48 5.85 5.54
C PHE A 41 1.43 6.87 4.40
N PRO A 42 2.06 6.58 3.27
CA PRO A 42 2.09 7.54 2.15
C PRO A 42 0.71 7.67 1.50
N LYS A 43 0.19 8.87 1.53
CA LYS A 43 -1.12 9.12 0.92
C LYS A 43 -1.25 10.59 0.57
N LEU A 44 -2.07 10.84 -0.43
CA LEU A 44 -2.43 12.18 -0.84
C LEU A 44 -3.87 12.44 -0.44
N LYS A 45 -4.12 13.60 0.12
CA LYS A 45 -5.46 13.97 0.52
C LYS A 45 -5.95 15.18 -0.22
N ILE A 46 -5.55 15.32 -1.46
CA ILE A 46 -5.93 16.46 -2.23
C ILE A 46 -7.24 16.26 -2.97
N VAL A 47 -7.72 15.02 -3.02
CA VAL A 47 -8.96 14.74 -3.70
C VAL A 47 -10.04 14.61 -2.66
N GLN A 48 -11.11 15.35 -2.88
CA GLN A 48 -12.21 15.42 -1.95
C GLN A 48 -12.75 14.05 -1.58
N GLY A 49 -12.75 13.75 -0.29
CA GLY A 49 -13.33 12.53 0.20
C GLY A 49 -12.65 11.26 -0.26
N ARG A 50 -11.49 11.37 -0.87
CA ARG A 50 -10.79 10.19 -1.35
C ARG A 50 -9.37 10.16 -0.86
N THR A 51 -8.90 8.96 -0.63
CA THR A 51 -7.50 8.74 -0.29
C THR A 51 -6.81 8.13 -1.49
N ILE A 52 -5.80 8.81 -1.97
CA ILE A 52 -5.02 8.38 -3.12
C ILE A 52 -3.63 8.02 -2.64
N ILE A 53 -3.15 6.87 -3.04
CA ILE A 53 -1.85 6.39 -2.60
C ILE A 53 -0.89 6.38 -3.79
N PRO A 54 0.19 7.19 -3.77
CA PRO A 54 1.16 7.15 -4.86
C PRO A 54 1.91 5.82 -4.83
N ARG A 55 1.93 5.16 -5.97
CA ARG A 55 2.55 3.84 -6.06
C ARG A 55 4.00 3.85 -5.60
N ASP A 56 4.79 4.78 -6.09
CA ASP A 56 6.21 4.77 -5.81
C ASP A 56 6.48 5.01 -4.33
N ARG A 57 5.70 5.89 -3.72
CA ARG A 57 5.88 6.14 -2.29
C ARG A 57 5.47 4.94 -1.46
N LEU A 58 4.42 4.26 -1.90
CA LEU A 58 4.00 3.06 -1.20
C LEU A 58 5.10 2.00 -1.25
N LEU A 59 5.71 1.83 -2.40
CA LEU A 59 6.75 0.83 -2.53
C LEU A 59 7.96 1.17 -1.67
N GLU A 60 8.32 2.45 -1.58
CA GLU A 60 9.38 2.87 -0.69
C GLU A 60 9.04 2.60 0.76
N TRP A 61 7.80 2.89 1.13
CA TRP A 61 7.36 2.68 2.50
C TRP A 61 7.41 1.21 2.86
N LEU A 62 6.98 0.35 1.96
CA LEU A 62 7.04 -1.09 2.19
C LEU A 62 8.48 -1.55 2.35
N ASP A 63 9.37 -1.00 1.56
CA ASP A 63 10.77 -1.35 1.66
C ASP A 63 11.33 -0.98 3.02
N GLU A 64 10.96 0.18 3.52
CA GLU A 64 11.40 0.62 4.82
C GLU A 64 10.86 -0.25 5.94
N GLN A 65 9.61 -0.64 5.84
CA GLN A 65 9.03 -1.51 6.84
C GLN A 65 9.76 -2.84 6.88
N THR A 66 10.11 -3.34 5.72
CA THR A 66 10.83 -4.59 5.63
C THR A 66 12.21 -4.49 6.27
N ARG A 67 12.86 -3.35 6.09
CA ARG A 67 14.16 -3.14 6.69
C ARG A 67 14.10 -3.16 8.19
N TYR A 68 13.10 -2.52 8.75
CA TYR A 68 12.95 -2.51 10.19
C TYR A 68 12.74 -3.90 10.73
N ASP A 69 12.15 -4.74 9.94
CA ASP A 69 11.81 -6.08 10.37
C ASP A 69 12.88 -7.10 10.06
N ARG A 70 14.06 -6.67 9.76
CA ARG A 70 15.12 -7.56 9.37
C ARG A 70 15.87 -8.13 10.53
N THR A 71 15.26 -8.28 11.63
CA THR A 71 15.92 -8.96 12.72
C THR A 71 16.01 -10.44 12.43
N PRO A 72 17.11 -11.07 12.76
CA PRO A 72 17.22 -12.52 12.60
C PRO A 72 16.21 -13.21 13.49
N ARG A 73 15.71 -14.28 13.01
CA ARG A 73 14.72 -15.03 13.78
C ARG A 73 15.20 -16.39 14.14
#